data_76515a50e7b124906570879c8ca473ac
#
_entry.id   76515a50e7b124906570879c8ca473ac
#
_cell.length_a   1.000
_cell.length_b   1.000
_cell.length_c   1.000
_cell.angle_alpha   90.00
_cell.angle_beta   90.00
_cell.angle_gamma   90.00
#
_symmetry.space_group_name_H-M   'P 1'
#
loop_
_entity.id
_entity.type
_entity.pdbx_description
1 polymer ?
#
loop_
_entity_poly.entity_id
_entity_poly.type
_entity_poly.pdbx_seq_one_letter_code
_entity_poly.pdbx_strand_id
1 'polypeptide(L)'
;VLQAIALFPNLTVAENIALIPEMKGWSKADIEQKTDELLELVGLPAEDYAQRMPSELSGGEQQRVGIVRAIIAQPKILLMDEPFSALDAISRKQLQSLTKSIHDQFGMTTIFVTHDTDEALKLGNRIAVLQDGEIRQVATPEEILSAPATSFVADLFGGVQHG
;
A
#
# COMPACT_ATOMS: atom_id res chain seq x y z
N VAL A 1 -6.33 -1.90 -0.37
CA VAL A 1 -5.76 -1.83 -1.75
C VAL A 1 -5.66 -3.26 -2.24
N LEU A 2 -6.26 -3.55 -3.37
CA LEU A 2 -6.24 -4.89 -3.96
C LEU A 2 -5.05 -5.04 -4.91
N GLN A 3 -4.62 -6.27 -5.15
CA GLN A 3 -3.57 -6.64 -6.10
C GLN A 3 -3.86 -6.10 -7.52
N ALA A 4 -5.09 -6.22 -7.99
CA ALA A 4 -5.54 -5.48 -9.17
C ALA A 4 -5.87 -4.05 -8.75
N ILE A 5 -5.27 -3.06 -9.44
CA ILE A 5 -5.54 -1.65 -9.21
C ILE A 5 -7.02 -1.38 -9.53
N ALA A 6 -7.86 -1.46 -8.50
CA ALA A 6 -9.31 -1.41 -8.65
C ALA A 6 -9.82 0.04 -8.69
N LEU A 7 -9.21 0.89 -9.54
CA LEU A 7 -9.81 2.18 -9.86
C LEU A 7 -11.04 1.96 -10.75
N PHE A 8 -12.07 2.75 -10.53
CA PHE A 8 -13.23 2.76 -11.41
C PHE A 8 -12.83 3.40 -12.74
N PRO A 9 -12.86 2.65 -13.85
CA PRO A 9 -12.30 3.11 -15.12
C PRO A 9 -13.09 4.24 -15.78
N ASN A 10 -14.31 4.44 -15.34
CA ASN A 10 -15.24 5.48 -15.82
C ASN A 10 -15.29 6.74 -14.95
N LEU A 11 -14.44 6.81 -13.94
CA LEU A 11 -14.31 7.96 -13.04
C LEU A 11 -12.90 8.55 -13.16
N THR A 12 -12.81 9.86 -13.07
CA THR A 12 -11.51 10.55 -12.99
C THR A 12 -10.74 10.19 -11.72
N VAL A 13 -9.50 10.60 -11.60
CA VAL A 13 -8.68 10.45 -10.38
C VAL A 13 -9.39 11.08 -9.19
N ALA A 14 -9.83 12.35 -9.32
CA ALA A 14 -10.52 13.06 -8.24
C ALA A 14 -11.82 12.35 -7.83
N GLU A 15 -12.64 11.91 -8.79
CA GLU A 15 -13.88 11.18 -8.52
C GLU A 15 -13.62 9.82 -7.85
N ASN A 16 -12.58 9.09 -8.27
CA ASN A 16 -12.17 7.86 -7.59
C ASN A 16 -11.82 8.09 -6.11
N ILE A 17 -11.10 9.17 -5.83
CA ILE A 17 -10.67 9.53 -4.48
C ILE A 17 -11.86 10.00 -3.63
N ALA A 18 -12.79 10.74 -4.23
CA ALA A 18 -13.95 11.34 -3.55
C ALA A 18 -15.00 10.33 -3.06
N LEU A 19 -15.05 9.11 -3.60
CA LEU A 19 -16.11 8.13 -3.34
C LEU A 19 -16.40 7.90 -1.85
N ILE A 20 -15.37 7.62 -1.06
CA ILE A 20 -15.55 7.33 0.37
C ILE A 20 -15.89 8.58 1.19
N PRO A 21 -15.19 9.73 1.00
CA PRO A 21 -15.58 10.99 1.63
C PRO A 21 -17.04 11.42 1.33
N GLU A 22 -17.49 11.30 0.08
CA GLU A 22 -18.87 11.60 -0.30
C GLU A 22 -19.87 10.71 0.46
N MET A 23 -19.63 9.40 0.50
CA MET A 23 -20.45 8.46 1.27
C MET A 23 -20.49 8.79 2.76
N LYS A 24 -19.44 9.43 3.29
CA LYS A 24 -19.37 9.91 4.68
C LYS A 24 -19.97 11.31 4.87
N GLY A 25 -20.47 11.94 3.82
CA GLY A 25 -21.11 13.24 3.87
C GLY A 25 -20.15 14.43 4.04
N TRP A 26 -18.89 14.30 3.58
CA TRP A 26 -17.95 15.41 3.59
C TRP A 26 -18.39 16.51 2.63
N SER A 27 -18.04 17.76 2.94
CA SER A 27 -18.28 18.86 2.02
C SER A 27 -17.40 18.74 0.77
N LYS A 28 -17.87 19.28 -0.38
CA LYS A 28 -17.08 19.32 -1.60
C LYS A 28 -15.73 20.02 -1.40
N ALA A 29 -15.72 21.12 -0.67
CA ALA A 29 -14.52 21.90 -0.40
C ALA A 29 -13.49 21.08 0.41
N ASP A 30 -13.94 20.33 1.45
CA ASP A 30 -13.05 19.49 2.25
C ASP A 30 -12.48 18.33 1.40
N ILE A 31 -13.29 17.75 0.51
CA ILE A 31 -12.87 16.69 -0.39
C ILE A 31 -11.81 17.20 -1.36
N GLU A 32 -12.05 18.33 -2.04
CA GLU A 32 -11.10 18.93 -2.98
C GLU A 32 -9.78 19.25 -2.28
N GLN A 33 -9.84 19.99 -1.18
CA GLN A 33 -8.64 20.35 -0.42
C GLN A 33 -7.82 19.12 -0.01
N LYS A 34 -8.50 18.08 0.53
CA LYS A 34 -7.80 16.86 1.00
C LYS A 34 -7.29 16.01 -0.15
N THR A 35 -7.98 15.99 -1.28
CA THR A 35 -7.54 15.33 -2.51
C THR A 35 -6.26 15.96 -3.02
N ASP A 36 -6.21 17.29 -3.13
CA ASP A 36 -5.03 18.02 -3.60
C ASP A 36 -3.82 17.76 -2.68
N GLU A 37 -4.02 17.89 -1.37
CA GLU A 37 -2.97 17.61 -0.37
C GLU A 37 -2.39 16.18 -0.50
N LEU A 38 -3.26 15.18 -0.67
CA LEU A 38 -2.83 13.79 -0.74
C LEU A 38 -2.25 13.40 -2.10
N LEU A 39 -2.74 13.99 -3.19
CA LEU A 39 -2.14 13.83 -4.51
C LEU A 39 -0.73 14.40 -4.56
N GLU A 40 -0.52 15.58 -3.98
CA GLU A 40 0.80 16.20 -3.84
C GLU A 40 1.75 15.31 -3.02
N LEU A 41 1.29 14.77 -1.89
CA LEU A 41 2.05 13.84 -1.05
C LEU A 41 2.56 12.61 -1.82
N VAL A 42 1.79 12.12 -2.77
CA VAL A 42 2.18 10.95 -3.59
C VAL A 42 2.90 11.33 -4.89
N GLY A 43 3.24 12.61 -5.09
CA GLY A 43 3.94 13.12 -6.26
C GLY A 43 3.11 13.09 -7.55
N LEU A 44 1.81 13.35 -7.42
CA LEU A 44 0.85 13.46 -8.52
C LEU A 44 0.08 14.79 -8.39
N PRO A 45 0.69 15.94 -8.73
CA PRO A 45 0.05 17.25 -8.57
C PRO A 45 -1.39 17.30 -9.11
N ALA A 46 -2.33 17.80 -8.31
CA ALA A 46 -3.76 17.74 -8.63
C ALA A 46 -4.08 18.50 -9.93
N GLU A 47 -3.39 19.60 -10.21
CA GLU A 47 -3.53 20.40 -11.45
C GLU A 47 -3.30 19.56 -12.72
N ASP A 48 -2.40 18.56 -12.65
CA ASP A 48 -2.06 17.68 -13.77
C ASP A 48 -2.85 16.37 -13.77
N TYR A 49 -3.23 15.87 -12.61
CA TYR A 49 -3.72 14.50 -12.45
C TYR A 49 -5.18 14.37 -12.06
N ALA A 50 -5.77 15.33 -11.35
CA ALA A 50 -7.12 15.19 -10.79
C ALA A 50 -8.21 14.86 -11.83
N GLN A 51 -8.07 15.38 -13.05
CA GLN A 51 -9.06 15.21 -14.13
C GLN A 51 -8.72 14.06 -15.09
N ARG A 52 -7.56 13.38 -14.91
CA ARG A 52 -7.20 12.24 -15.76
C ARG A 52 -8.09 11.01 -15.45
N MET A 53 -8.30 10.23 -16.49
CA MET A 53 -8.90 8.90 -16.35
C MET A 53 -7.84 7.86 -15.97
N PRO A 54 -8.21 6.76 -15.29
CA PRO A 54 -7.26 5.68 -14.98
C PRO A 54 -6.47 5.16 -16.18
N SER A 55 -7.06 5.12 -17.36
CA SER A 55 -6.41 4.68 -18.60
C SER A 55 -5.27 5.59 -19.08
N GLU A 56 -5.20 6.81 -18.57
CA GLU A 56 -4.15 7.80 -18.89
C GLU A 56 -2.97 7.75 -17.90
N LEU A 57 -3.03 6.84 -16.94
CA LEU A 57 -2.04 6.67 -15.89
C LEU A 57 -1.20 5.42 -16.11
N SER A 58 0.09 5.49 -15.79
CA SER A 58 0.93 4.31 -15.63
C SER A 58 0.45 3.44 -14.44
N GLY A 59 0.85 2.15 -14.40
CA GLY A 59 0.50 1.26 -13.30
C GLY A 59 0.92 1.78 -11.93
N GLY A 60 2.11 2.40 -11.82
CA GLY A 60 2.59 2.99 -10.59
C GLY A 60 1.79 4.23 -10.15
N GLU A 61 1.36 5.06 -11.09
CA GLU A 61 0.49 6.21 -10.81
C GLU A 61 -0.90 5.75 -10.35
N GLN A 62 -1.49 4.76 -11.03
CA GLN A 62 -2.75 4.16 -10.62
C GLN A 62 -2.67 3.61 -9.19
N GLN A 63 -1.57 2.94 -8.84
CA GLN A 63 -1.35 2.40 -7.49
C GLN A 63 -1.29 3.52 -6.44
N ARG A 64 -0.59 4.63 -6.74
CA ARG A 64 -0.55 5.80 -5.87
C ARG A 64 -1.94 6.42 -5.67
N VAL A 65 -2.72 6.57 -6.73
CA VAL A 65 -4.13 7.01 -6.63
C VAL A 65 -4.96 6.04 -5.78
N GLY A 66 -4.77 4.73 -5.95
CA GLY A 66 -5.42 3.72 -5.13
C GLY A 66 -5.10 3.84 -3.63
N ILE A 67 -3.86 4.19 -3.29
CA ILE A 67 -3.47 4.47 -1.91
C ILE A 67 -4.16 5.75 -1.40
N VAL A 68 -4.11 6.84 -2.16
CA VAL A 68 -4.80 8.10 -1.79
C VAL A 68 -6.27 7.86 -1.52
N ARG A 69 -6.97 7.15 -2.41
CA ARG A 69 -8.38 6.76 -2.23
C ARG A 69 -8.60 5.97 -0.94
N ALA A 70 -7.67 5.09 -0.57
CA ALA A 70 -7.80 4.28 0.64
C ALA A 70 -7.58 5.09 1.92
N ILE A 71 -6.72 6.12 1.90
CA ILE A 71 -6.32 6.86 3.11
C ILE A 71 -7.07 8.18 3.32
N ILE A 72 -7.70 8.75 2.29
CA ILE A 72 -8.34 10.08 2.39
C ILE A 72 -9.35 10.17 3.54
N ALA A 73 -10.10 9.10 3.77
CA ALA A 73 -11.09 9.03 4.84
C ALA A 73 -10.49 8.66 6.21
N GLN A 74 -9.16 8.70 6.36
CA GLN A 74 -8.38 8.44 7.56
C GLN A 74 -8.80 7.14 8.29
N PRO A 75 -8.68 5.97 7.64
CA PRO A 75 -9.04 4.71 8.26
C PRO A 75 -8.07 4.39 9.41
N LYS A 76 -8.56 3.71 10.44
CA LYS A 76 -7.70 3.19 11.53
C LYS A 76 -6.84 1.99 11.06
N ILE A 77 -7.34 1.24 10.09
CA ILE A 77 -6.70 0.04 9.55
C ILE A 77 -6.66 0.14 8.04
N LEU A 78 -5.47 -0.02 7.45
CA LEU A 78 -5.24 -0.09 6.01
C LEU A 78 -4.88 -1.53 5.63
N LEU A 79 -5.66 -2.12 4.71
CA LEU A 79 -5.39 -3.46 4.18
C LEU A 79 -4.84 -3.34 2.77
N MET A 80 -3.72 -3.99 2.51
CA MET A 80 -3.06 -4.06 1.20
C MET A 80 -2.80 -5.52 0.84
N ASP A 81 -3.21 -5.92 -0.36
CA ASP A 81 -3.00 -7.26 -0.89
C ASP A 81 -2.05 -7.17 -2.08
N GLU A 82 -0.84 -7.70 -1.93
CA GLU A 82 0.26 -7.66 -2.89
C GLU A 82 0.45 -6.28 -3.58
N PRO A 83 0.58 -5.18 -2.82
CA PRO A 83 0.49 -3.83 -3.38
C PRO A 83 1.63 -3.47 -4.35
N PHE A 84 2.70 -4.25 -4.39
CA PHE A 84 3.91 -3.96 -5.17
C PHE A 84 4.18 -4.96 -6.30
N SER A 85 3.40 -6.06 -6.40
CA SER A 85 3.70 -7.21 -7.27
C SER A 85 3.71 -6.88 -8.77
N ALA A 86 2.88 -5.94 -9.21
CA ALA A 86 2.73 -5.57 -10.63
C ALA A 86 3.69 -4.45 -11.09
N LEU A 87 4.65 -4.03 -10.24
CA LEU A 87 5.50 -2.88 -10.52
C LEU A 87 6.92 -3.30 -10.94
N ASP A 88 7.52 -2.48 -11.79
CA ASP A 88 8.96 -2.55 -12.07
C ASP A 88 9.78 -2.21 -10.80
N ALA A 89 11.08 -2.55 -10.81
CA ALA A 89 11.94 -2.43 -9.63
C ALA A 89 12.09 -0.98 -9.10
N ILE A 90 12.04 0.03 -9.98
CA ILE A 90 12.18 1.43 -9.60
C ILE A 90 10.89 1.92 -8.95
N SER A 91 9.77 1.72 -9.63
CA SER A 91 8.43 2.07 -9.13
C SER A 91 8.10 1.36 -7.83
N ARG A 92 8.50 0.09 -7.69
CA ARG A 92 8.35 -0.70 -6.46
C ARG A 92 9.06 -0.06 -5.28
N LYS A 93 10.35 0.30 -5.43
CA LYS A 93 11.12 0.96 -4.35
C LYS A 93 10.52 2.31 -3.95
N GLN A 94 10.07 3.09 -4.92
CA GLN A 94 9.43 4.38 -4.67
C GLN A 94 8.13 4.19 -3.87
N LEU A 95 7.28 3.23 -4.28
CA LEU A 95 6.02 2.98 -3.62
C LEU A 95 6.18 2.37 -2.23
N GLN A 96 7.17 1.51 -2.01
CA GLN A 96 7.54 1.00 -0.68
C GLN A 96 7.92 2.14 0.27
N SER A 97 8.78 3.06 -0.19
CA SER A 97 9.21 4.22 0.61
C SER A 97 8.03 5.15 0.91
N LEU A 98 7.17 5.40 -0.07
CA LEU A 98 5.96 6.18 0.09
C LEU A 98 4.99 5.53 1.09
N THR A 99 4.74 4.22 0.99
CA THR A 99 3.88 3.48 1.91
C THR A 99 4.37 3.58 3.35
N LYS A 100 5.69 3.49 3.55
CA LYS A 100 6.30 3.66 4.86
C LYS A 100 6.10 5.08 5.40
N SER A 101 6.35 6.12 4.58
CA SER A 101 6.16 7.51 5.00
C SER A 101 4.70 7.82 5.35
N ILE A 102 3.75 7.28 4.61
CA ILE A 102 2.31 7.38 4.89
C ILE A 102 1.97 6.71 6.23
N HIS A 103 2.48 5.49 6.47
CA HIS A 103 2.30 4.79 7.73
C HIS A 103 2.80 5.62 8.92
N ASP A 104 4.03 6.15 8.81
CA ASP A 104 4.67 6.95 9.87
C ASP A 104 3.92 8.27 10.12
N GLN A 105 3.44 8.93 9.06
CA GLN A 105 2.74 10.21 9.13
C GLN A 105 1.31 10.09 9.70
N PHE A 106 0.57 9.06 9.29
CA PHE A 106 -0.85 8.93 9.66
C PHE A 106 -1.09 8.01 10.88
N GLY A 107 -0.09 7.26 11.34
CA GLY A 107 -0.18 6.40 12.52
C GLY A 107 -1.23 5.31 12.46
N MET A 108 -1.63 4.90 11.24
CA MET A 108 -2.63 3.85 11.04
C MET A 108 -2.01 2.45 11.16
N THR A 109 -2.79 1.46 11.57
CA THR A 109 -2.37 0.07 11.49
C THR A 109 -2.42 -0.39 10.04
N THR A 110 -1.27 -0.76 9.47
CA THR A 110 -1.20 -1.28 8.10
C THR A 110 -0.97 -2.77 8.14
N ILE A 111 -1.83 -3.52 7.45
CA ILE A 111 -1.65 -4.96 7.22
C ILE A 111 -1.47 -5.12 5.72
N PHE A 112 -0.31 -5.62 5.29
CA PHE A 112 -0.11 -5.96 3.88
C PHE A 112 0.27 -7.42 3.70
N VAL A 113 -0.27 -8.02 2.66
CA VAL A 113 0.04 -9.38 2.23
C VAL A 113 1.07 -9.30 1.12
N THR A 114 2.12 -10.08 1.22
CA THR A 114 3.14 -10.21 0.17
C THR A 114 3.71 -11.62 0.17
N HIS A 115 4.16 -12.09 -0.98
CA HIS A 115 4.96 -13.30 -1.12
C HIS A 115 6.47 -12.98 -1.19
N ASP A 116 6.83 -11.70 -1.17
CA ASP A 116 8.22 -11.22 -1.19
C ASP A 116 8.73 -11.06 0.23
N THR A 117 9.69 -11.90 0.61
CA THR A 117 10.28 -11.91 1.96
C THR A 117 11.08 -10.65 2.27
N ASP A 118 11.73 -10.06 1.25
CA ASP A 118 12.47 -8.81 1.42
C ASP A 118 11.54 -7.64 1.74
N GLU A 119 10.36 -7.59 1.10
CA GLU A 119 9.33 -6.61 1.42
C GLU A 119 8.83 -6.77 2.86
N ALA A 120 8.56 -8.01 3.28
CA ALA A 120 8.10 -8.30 4.63
C ALA A 120 9.14 -7.87 5.68
N LEU A 121 10.42 -8.20 5.47
CA LEU A 121 11.52 -7.83 6.38
C LEU A 121 11.77 -6.31 6.42
N LYS A 122 11.64 -5.63 5.28
CA LYS A 122 11.93 -4.20 5.15
C LYS A 122 10.82 -3.29 5.71
N LEU A 123 9.57 -3.68 5.51
CA LEU A 123 8.42 -2.82 5.80
C LEU A 123 7.65 -3.23 7.06
N GLY A 124 7.67 -4.51 7.42
CA GLY A 124 6.91 -5.03 8.54
C GLY A 124 7.54 -4.73 9.89
N ASN A 125 6.77 -4.22 10.84
CA ASN A 125 7.16 -4.20 12.26
C ASN A 125 6.98 -5.60 12.88
N ARG A 126 6.01 -6.36 12.38
CA ARG A 126 5.77 -7.77 12.71
C ARG A 126 5.40 -8.52 11.45
N ILE A 127 5.82 -9.78 11.37
CA ILE A 127 5.57 -10.67 10.24
C ILE A 127 4.75 -11.86 10.73
N ALA A 128 3.63 -12.13 10.06
CA ALA A 128 2.86 -13.35 10.24
C ALA A 128 3.14 -14.29 9.06
N VAL A 129 3.73 -15.45 9.32
CA VAL A 129 4.02 -16.46 8.29
C VAL A 129 2.86 -17.46 8.25
N LEU A 130 2.25 -17.58 7.08
CA LEU A 130 1.14 -18.50 6.83
C LEU A 130 1.60 -19.66 5.95
N GLN A 131 1.15 -20.87 6.31
CA GLN A 131 1.32 -22.07 5.51
C GLN A 131 0.06 -22.94 5.64
N ASP A 132 -0.50 -23.35 4.52
CA ASP A 132 -1.70 -24.23 4.47
C ASP A 132 -2.90 -23.66 5.28
N GLY A 133 -3.08 -22.33 5.27
CA GLY A 133 -4.15 -21.66 6.00
C GLY A 133 -3.92 -21.48 7.51
N GLU A 134 -2.76 -21.92 8.04
CA GLU A 134 -2.39 -21.79 9.44
C GLU A 134 -1.25 -20.79 9.64
N ILE A 135 -1.30 -20.04 10.75
CA ILE A 135 -0.20 -19.17 11.16
C ILE A 135 0.90 -20.04 11.80
N ARG A 136 2.07 -20.07 11.18
CA ARG A 136 3.25 -20.81 11.68
C ARG A 136 4.08 -20.00 12.66
N GLN A 137 4.17 -18.68 12.44
CA GLN A 137 4.90 -17.77 13.33
C GLN A 137 4.37 -16.36 13.20
N VAL A 138 4.36 -15.61 14.30
CA VAL A 138 4.16 -14.14 14.30
C VAL A 138 5.25 -13.53 15.17
N ALA A 139 6.18 -12.79 14.56
CA ALA A 139 7.36 -12.27 15.24
C ALA A 139 7.86 -10.97 14.57
N THR A 140 8.86 -10.33 15.16
CA THR A 140 9.60 -9.24 14.51
C THR A 140 10.47 -9.78 13.38
N PRO A 141 10.91 -8.94 12.41
CA PRO A 141 11.86 -9.35 11.39
C PRO A 141 13.12 -10.02 11.94
N GLU A 142 13.67 -9.48 13.04
CA GLU A 142 14.87 -10.01 13.70
C GLU A 142 14.64 -11.42 14.27
N GLU A 143 13.49 -11.63 14.91
CA GLU A 143 13.12 -12.94 15.48
C GLU A 143 12.82 -13.98 14.39
N ILE A 144 12.20 -13.57 13.26
CA ILE A 144 11.98 -14.46 12.11
C ILE A 144 13.32 -15.01 11.59
N LEU A 145 14.34 -14.16 11.50
CA LEU A 145 15.66 -14.55 10.99
C LEU A 145 16.49 -15.32 12.02
N SER A 146 16.45 -14.93 13.29
CA SER A 146 17.31 -15.51 14.33
C SER A 146 16.74 -16.76 15.01
N ALA A 147 15.41 -16.88 15.06
CA ALA A 147 14.70 -17.94 15.76
C ALA A 147 13.46 -18.42 14.96
N PRO A 148 13.64 -18.98 13.75
CA PRO A 148 12.52 -19.51 12.97
C PRO A 148 11.85 -20.67 13.69
N ALA A 149 10.51 -20.61 13.82
CA ALA A 149 9.74 -21.60 14.58
C ALA A 149 9.63 -22.96 13.89
N THR A 150 9.84 -23.02 12.59
CA THR A 150 9.78 -24.25 11.79
C THR A 150 10.84 -24.25 10.67
N SER A 151 11.16 -25.43 10.10
CA SER A 151 12.02 -25.52 8.92
C SER A 151 11.44 -24.71 7.73
N PHE A 152 10.11 -24.73 7.56
CA PHE A 152 9.45 -23.94 6.53
C PHE A 152 9.76 -22.44 6.65
N VAL A 153 9.69 -21.87 7.87
CA VAL A 153 10.03 -20.47 8.10
C VAL A 153 11.51 -20.21 7.83
N ALA A 154 12.40 -21.12 8.29
CA ALA A 154 13.83 -21.03 8.03
C ALA A 154 14.15 -21.04 6.52
N ASP A 155 13.53 -21.95 5.77
CA ASP A 155 13.74 -22.06 4.32
C ASP A 155 13.19 -20.86 3.57
N LEU A 156 12.01 -20.35 3.98
CA LEU A 156 11.36 -19.21 3.36
C LEU A 156 12.21 -17.91 3.45
N PHE A 157 12.88 -17.70 4.57
CA PHE A 157 13.71 -16.52 4.83
C PHE A 157 15.22 -16.77 4.69
N GLY A 158 15.64 -18.04 4.57
CA GLY A 158 17.05 -18.44 4.49
C GLY A 158 17.77 -17.97 3.22
N GLY A 159 17.04 -17.67 2.14
CA GLY A 159 17.59 -17.13 0.90
C GLY A 159 18.00 -15.65 0.96
N VAL A 160 17.65 -14.92 2.02
CA VAL A 160 17.84 -13.46 2.15
C VAL A 160 19.24 -13.07 2.65
N GLN A 161 20.10 -14.05 3.00
CA GLN A 161 21.41 -13.74 3.62
C GLN A 161 22.55 -13.40 2.66
N HIS A 162 22.30 -13.21 1.36
CA HIS A 162 23.35 -12.88 0.37
C HIS A 162 22.93 -11.74 -0.56
N GLY A 163 22.96 -10.50 -0.03
CA GLY A 163 22.84 -9.30 -0.84
C GLY A 163 23.48 -8.11 -0.14
#